data_ca133194f3e539b41569689566af2eac
#
_entry.id   ca133194f3e539b41569689566af2eac
#
_cell.length_a   1.000
_cell.length_b   1.000
_cell.length_c   1.000
_cell.angle_alpha   90.00
_cell.angle_beta   90.00
_cell.angle_gamma   90.00
#
_symmetry.space_group_name_H-M   'P 1'
#
loop_
_entity.id
_entity.type
_entity.pdbx_description
1 polymer ?
#
loop_
_entity_poly.entity_id
_entity_poly.type
_entity_poly.pdbx_seq_one_letter_code
_entity_poly.pdbx_strand_id
1 'polypeptide(L)'
;MVQKHRASALHYDFRLEAGSVLVSWAVPKGPSVDPKDKRLAMAVEDHPLGYARFEGVIPEGEYGGGTVMVWDIGTYRLEGDESFDEALRKGRIVFTLNGKKLKGSWTLVRTGDRKWLLMKRKDRSAAEVDIATAKPRSVLTRRLLAGIARDEGGDVVKAATGDPS
;
A
#
# COMPACT_ATOMS: atom_id res chain seq x y z
N MET A 1 5.89 -1.42 -2.61
CA MET A 1 5.88 -1.27 -1.15
C MET A 1 4.52 -0.74 -0.71
N VAL A 2 4.03 -1.23 0.42
CA VAL A 2 2.74 -0.80 0.96
C VAL A 2 2.95 -0.32 2.38
N GLN A 3 2.49 0.90 2.68
CA GLN A 3 2.47 1.41 4.06
C GLN A 3 1.03 1.41 4.56
N LYS A 4 0.83 0.92 5.77
CA LYS A 4 -0.43 1.06 6.50
C LYS A 4 -0.33 2.32 7.35
N HIS A 5 -1.27 3.23 7.17
CA HIS A 5 -1.18 4.57 7.73
C HIS A 5 -2.45 4.93 8.49
N ARG A 6 -2.33 5.11 9.79
CA ARG A 6 -3.42 5.62 10.62
C ARG A 6 -3.29 7.13 10.74
N ALA A 7 -3.75 7.80 9.69
CA ALA A 7 -3.88 9.26 9.65
C ALA A 7 -5.21 9.66 10.30
N SER A 8 -5.89 10.71 9.80
CA SER A 8 -7.27 11.00 10.22
C SER A 8 -8.20 9.84 9.92
N ALA A 9 -7.94 9.13 8.82
CA ALA A 9 -8.60 7.87 8.49
C ALA A 9 -7.54 6.82 8.21
N LEU A 10 -7.85 5.56 8.51
CA LEU A 10 -6.97 4.45 8.15
C LEU A 10 -6.98 4.24 6.65
N HIS A 11 -5.81 4.14 6.06
CA HIS A 11 -5.66 3.76 4.65
C HIS A 11 -4.33 3.04 4.44
N TYR A 12 -4.15 2.51 3.24
CA TYR A 12 -2.91 1.88 2.81
C TYR A 12 -2.37 2.68 1.64
N ASP A 13 -1.09 3.01 1.68
CA ASP A 13 -0.41 3.67 0.56
C ASP A 13 0.33 2.61 -0.25
N PHE A 14 -0.13 2.41 -1.48
CA PHE A 14 0.46 1.46 -2.42
C PHE A 14 1.43 2.21 -3.31
N ARG A 15 2.68 1.76 -3.37
CA ARG A 15 3.76 2.49 -4.05
C ARG A 15 4.54 1.57 -4.99
N LEU A 16 4.78 2.05 -6.19
CA LEU A 16 5.61 1.37 -7.19
C LEU A 16 6.78 2.28 -7.55
N GLU A 17 7.99 1.74 -7.45
CA GLU A 17 9.19 2.49 -7.84
C GLU A 17 9.22 2.66 -9.36
N ALA A 18 9.40 3.90 -9.81
CA ALA A 18 9.55 4.23 -11.22
C ALA A 18 10.55 5.37 -11.35
N GLY A 19 11.67 5.11 -12.00
CA GLY A 19 12.76 6.08 -12.04
C GLY A 19 13.30 6.34 -10.63
N SER A 20 13.27 7.60 -10.21
CA SER A 20 13.83 8.02 -8.92
C SER A 20 12.77 8.28 -7.85
N VAL A 21 11.51 7.85 -8.08
CA VAL A 21 10.41 8.13 -7.16
C VAL A 21 9.57 6.89 -6.89
N LEU A 22 8.73 6.98 -5.85
CA LEU A 22 7.67 6.03 -5.55
C LEU A 22 6.36 6.63 -6.03
N VAL A 23 5.84 6.12 -7.14
CA VAL A 23 4.51 6.50 -7.65
C VAL A 23 3.48 5.86 -6.74
N SER A 24 2.51 6.63 -6.27
CA SER A 24 1.73 6.27 -5.08
C SER A 24 0.22 6.39 -5.27
N TRP A 25 -0.50 5.48 -4.62
CA TRP A 25 -1.96 5.48 -4.55
C TRP A 25 -2.40 5.23 -3.11
N ALA A 26 -3.38 6.00 -2.64
CA ALA A 26 -4.01 5.73 -1.36
C ALA A 26 -5.17 4.75 -1.57
N VAL A 27 -5.15 3.64 -0.86
CA VAL A 27 -6.15 2.57 -0.96
C VAL A 27 -6.86 2.48 0.39
N PRO A 28 -8.06 3.06 0.52
CA PRO A 28 -8.73 3.15 1.83
C PRO A 28 -8.95 1.80 2.51
N LYS A 29 -9.33 0.79 1.75
CA LYS A 29 -9.60 -0.56 2.32
C LYS A 29 -8.39 -1.48 2.23
N GLY A 30 -7.30 -1.02 1.67
CA GLY A 30 -6.11 -1.83 1.46
C GLY A 30 -6.22 -2.76 0.26
N PRO A 31 -5.08 -3.35 -0.15
CA PRO A 31 -5.06 -4.32 -1.25
C PRO A 31 -5.83 -5.58 -0.86
N SER A 32 -6.51 -6.19 -1.83
CA SER A 32 -7.19 -7.47 -1.65
C SER A 32 -6.56 -8.51 -2.58
N VAL A 33 -6.34 -9.71 -2.06
CA VAL A 33 -5.85 -10.86 -2.85
C VAL A 33 -6.98 -11.67 -3.46
N ASP A 34 -8.22 -11.24 -3.24
CA ASP A 34 -9.39 -11.85 -3.87
C ASP A 34 -9.67 -11.16 -5.20
N PRO A 35 -9.62 -11.89 -6.34
CA PRO A 35 -9.86 -11.29 -7.66
C PRO A 35 -11.26 -10.67 -7.84
N LYS A 36 -12.20 -10.99 -6.98
CA LYS A 36 -13.54 -10.40 -7.03
C LYS A 36 -13.56 -8.98 -6.51
N ASP A 37 -12.58 -8.59 -5.69
CA ASP A 37 -12.54 -7.28 -5.07
C ASP A 37 -11.86 -6.27 -5.99
N LYS A 38 -12.55 -5.15 -6.21
CA LYS A 38 -12.01 -4.00 -6.95
C LYS A 38 -11.79 -2.87 -5.95
N ARG A 39 -10.55 -2.69 -5.52
CA ARG A 39 -10.22 -1.72 -4.48
C ARG A 39 -9.97 -0.35 -5.07
N LEU A 40 -10.69 0.66 -4.56
CA LEU A 40 -10.43 2.04 -4.91
C LEU A 40 -8.99 2.39 -4.55
N ALA A 41 -8.29 3.01 -5.47
CA ALA A 41 -6.93 3.50 -5.30
C ALA A 41 -6.87 4.92 -5.85
N MET A 42 -6.64 5.89 -4.97
CA MET A 42 -6.57 7.29 -5.36
C MET A 42 -5.13 7.69 -5.61
N ALA A 43 -4.84 8.17 -6.82
CA ALA A 43 -3.51 8.67 -7.14
C ALA A 43 -3.17 9.86 -6.23
N VAL A 44 -2.01 9.79 -5.62
CA VAL A 44 -1.49 10.83 -4.72
C VAL A 44 -0.09 11.22 -5.17
N GLU A 45 0.53 12.19 -4.49
CA GLU A 45 1.86 12.66 -4.83
C GLU A 45 2.91 11.55 -4.80
N ASP A 46 3.88 11.64 -5.71
CA ASP A 46 5.05 10.78 -5.68
C ASP A 46 5.84 11.02 -4.40
N HIS A 47 6.49 9.98 -3.91
CA HIS A 47 7.33 10.06 -2.72
C HIS A 47 8.79 9.73 -3.09
N PRO A 48 9.77 10.26 -2.32
CA PRO A 48 11.17 9.91 -2.53
C PRO A 48 11.43 8.42 -2.25
N LEU A 49 12.40 7.84 -2.95
CA LEU A 49 12.77 6.43 -2.75
C LEU A 49 13.17 6.12 -1.30
N GLY A 50 13.79 7.08 -0.60
CA GLY A 50 14.16 6.90 0.79
C GLY A 50 12.99 6.63 1.73
N TYR A 51 11.77 6.94 1.29
CA TYR A 51 10.56 6.69 2.08
C TYR A 51 10.14 5.22 2.07
N ALA A 52 10.73 4.39 1.20
CA ALA A 52 10.29 3.01 1.00
C ALA A 52 10.35 2.14 2.26
N ARG A 53 11.21 2.46 3.20
CA ARG A 53 11.36 1.71 4.46
C ARG A 53 10.98 2.53 5.68
N PHE A 54 10.29 3.64 5.48
CA PHE A 54 9.88 4.50 6.59
C PHE A 54 8.75 3.85 7.38
N GLU A 55 8.99 3.70 8.69
CA GLU A 55 8.03 3.22 9.67
C GLU A 55 8.19 4.06 10.93
N GLY A 56 7.11 4.63 11.43
CA GLY A 56 7.21 5.51 12.58
C GLY A 56 6.00 6.41 12.72
N VAL A 57 6.21 7.59 13.30
CA VAL A 57 5.17 8.56 13.58
C VAL A 57 5.47 9.87 12.87
N ILE A 58 4.49 10.35 12.10
CA ILE A 58 4.51 11.71 11.53
C ILE A 58 3.73 12.58 12.49
N PRO A 59 4.30 13.72 12.98
CA PRO A 59 3.63 14.56 13.95
C PRO A 59 2.23 14.98 13.51
N GLU A 60 1.29 15.01 14.46
CA GLU A 60 -0.06 15.52 14.21
C GLU A 60 0.02 17.00 13.81
N GLY A 61 -0.86 17.39 12.89
CA GLY A 61 -0.86 18.73 12.32
C GLY A 61 0.02 18.90 11.11
N GLU A 62 0.91 17.95 10.83
CA GLU A 62 1.69 17.94 9.60
C GLU A 62 0.98 17.12 8.52
N TYR A 63 1.31 17.37 7.27
CA TYR A 63 0.77 16.59 6.16
C TYR A 63 1.10 15.11 6.34
N GLY A 64 0.06 14.28 6.33
CA GLY A 64 0.23 12.83 6.55
C GLY A 64 0.45 12.45 8.00
N GLY A 65 0.11 13.31 8.97
CA GLY A 65 0.27 13.02 10.40
C GLY A 65 -0.37 11.71 10.83
N GLY A 66 0.29 11.00 11.75
CA GLY A 66 -0.17 9.73 12.28
C GLY A 66 0.90 8.66 12.28
N THR A 67 0.50 7.44 12.61
CA THR A 67 1.40 6.29 12.69
C THR A 67 1.46 5.55 11.36
N VAL A 68 2.67 5.26 10.91
CA VAL A 68 2.95 4.62 9.62
C VAL A 68 3.69 3.31 9.85
N MET A 69 3.21 2.25 9.20
CA MET A 69 3.81 0.92 9.23
C MET A 69 4.23 0.51 7.82
N VAL A 70 5.40 -0.10 7.67
CA VAL A 70 5.72 -0.79 6.41
C VAL A 70 5.02 -2.15 6.45
N TRP A 71 3.86 -2.21 5.80
CA TRP A 71 2.99 -3.39 5.82
C TRP A 71 3.48 -4.47 4.86
N ASP A 72 4.02 -4.07 3.69
CA ASP A 72 4.63 -5.00 2.74
C ASP A 72 5.74 -4.32 1.96
N ILE A 73 6.75 -5.10 1.59
CA ILE A 73 7.87 -4.62 0.77
C ILE A 73 8.40 -5.77 -0.08
N GLY A 74 8.93 -5.45 -1.23
CA GLY A 74 9.51 -6.43 -2.14
C GLY A 74 9.83 -5.79 -3.47
N THR A 75 9.81 -6.61 -4.51
CA THR A 75 10.07 -6.18 -5.88
C THR A 75 8.84 -6.35 -6.75
N TYR A 76 8.84 -5.69 -7.89
CA TYR A 76 7.81 -5.89 -8.90
C TYR A 76 8.41 -5.80 -10.29
N ARG A 77 7.69 -6.33 -11.27
CA ARG A 77 8.02 -6.14 -12.67
C ARG A 77 6.73 -5.90 -13.45
N LEU A 78 6.83 -5.09 -14.47
CA LEU A 78 5.71 -4.89 -15.39
C LEU A 78 5.54 -6.14 -16.25
N GLU A 79 4.29 -6.48 -16.56
CA GLU A 79 3.98 -7.50 -17.55
C GLU A 79 3.79 -6.81 -18.90
N GLY A 80 4.31 -7.42 -19.95
CA GLY A 80 4.29 -6.85 -21.28
C GLY A 80 5.50 -5.97 -21.58
N ASP A 81 5.45 -5.24 -22.69
CA ASP A 81 6.59 -4.52 -23.23
C ASP A 81 6.55 -3.00 -23.00
N GLU A 82 5.47 -2.48 -22.44
CA GLU A 82 5.34 -1.06 -22.21
C GLU A 82 6.25 -0.60 -21.07
N SER A 83 6.74 0.64 -21.15
CA SER A 83 7.40 1.28 -20.02
C SER A 83 6.36 1.64 -18.95
N PHE A 84 6.83 1.91 -17.73
CA PHE A 84 5.95 2.36 -16.65
C PHE A 84 5.23 3.66 -17.04
N ASP A 85 5.97 4.62 -17.62
CA ASP A 85 5.37 5.91 -18.01
C ASP A 85 4.27 5.74 -19.05
N GLU A 86 4.46 4.84 -20.02
CA GLU A 86 3.43 4.56 -21.02
C GLU A 86 2.20 3.91 -20.38
N ALA A 87 2.39 2.92 -19.52
CA ALA A 87 1.30 2.24 -18.82
C ALA A 87 0.53 3.21 -17.94
N LEU A 88 1.25 4.06 -17.19
CA LEU A 88 0.64 5.08 -16.34
C LEU A 88 -0.19 6.07 -17.16
N ARG A 89 0.35 6.55 -18.27
CA ARG A 89 -0.35 7.50 -19.16
C ARG A 89 -1.59 6.86 -19.76
N LYS A 90 -1.52 5.60 -20.18
CA LYS A 90 -2.67 4.87 -20.73
C LYS A 90 -3.71 4.54 -19.67
N GLY A 91 -3.34 4.56 -18.40
CA GLY A 91 -4.26 4.27 -17.31
C GLY A 91 -4.49 2.78 -17.07
N ARG A 92 -3.55 1.94 -17.45
CA ARG A 92 -3.60 0.50 -17.17
C ARG A 92 -2.20 -0.04 -16.93
N ILE A 93 -1.95 -0.50 -15.71
CA ILE A 93 -0.66 -1.05 -15.32
C ILE A 93 -0.88 -2.50 -14.89
N VAL A 94 -0.25 -3.44 -15.60
CA VAL A 94 -0.29 -4.86 -15.24
C VAL A 94 1.10 -5.25 -14.76
N PHE A 95 1.16 -5.84 -13.57
CA PHE A 95 2.45 -6.08 -12.93
C PHE A 95 2.40 -7.34 -12.05
N THR A 96 3.57 -7.91 -11.81
CA THR A 96 3.75 -9.02 -10.89
C THR A 96 4.45 -8.54 -9.64
N LEU A 97 3.86 -8.81 -8.48
CA LEU A 97 4.47 -8.49 -7.20
C LEU A 97 5.22 -9.69 -6.63
N ASN A 98 6.34 -9.41 -6.00
CA ASN A 98 7.07 -10.37 -5.18
C ASN A 98 7.38 -9.71 -3.83
N GLY A 99 6.32 -9.46 -3.06
CA GLY A 99 6.41 -8.93 -1.72
C GLY A 99 6.50 -10.04 -0.67
N LYS A 100 6.50 -9.65 0.58
CA LYS A 100 6.43 -10.60 1.69
C LYS A 100 5.02 -11.15 1.86
N LYS A 101 4.01 -10.31 1.59
CA LYS A 101 2.58 -10.67 1.72
C LYS A 101 1.87 -10.74 0.38
N LEU A 102 2.13 -9.78 -0.50
CA LEU A 102 1.46 -9.67 -1.79
C LEU A 102 2.32 -10.30 -2.87
N LYS A 103 1.74 -11.21 -3.62
CA LYS A 103 2.45 -11.95 -4.68
C LYS A 103 1.58 -12.05 -5.92
N GLY A 104 2.21 -12.42 -7.03
CA GLY A 104 1.50 -12.72 -8.27
C GLY A 104 1.08 -11.50 -9.06
N SER A 105 0.12 -11.70 -9.94
CA SER A 105 -0.28 -10.73 -10.96
C SER A 105 -1.40 -9.81 -10.49
N TRP A 106 -1.24 -8.53 -10.80
CA TRP A 106 -2.14 -7.45 -10.37
C TRP A 106 -2.39 -6.48 -11.50
N THR A 107 -3.48 -5.73 -11.40
CA THR A 107 -3.81 -4.68 -12.36
C THR A 107 -4.25 -3.42 -11.61
N LEU A 108 -3.75 -2.27 -12.08
CA LEU A 108 -4.24 -0.94 -11.72
C LEU A 108 -4.88 -0.33 -12.97
N VAL A 109 -6.15 0.06 -12.88
CA VAL A 109 -6.89 0.64 -13.99
C VAL A 109 -7.49 1.98 -13.56
N ARG A 110 -7.19 3.04 -14.34
CA ARG A 110 -7.76 4.36 -14.08
C ARG A 110 -9.21 4.41 -14.56
N THR A 111 -10.09 4.89 -13.70
CA THR A 111 -11.53 5.01 -14.00
C THR A 111 -12.01 6.45 -13.99
N GLY A 112 -11.22 7.38 -13.52
CA GLY A 112 -11.54 8.79 -13.48
C GLY A 112 -10.26 9.59 -13.34
N ASP A 113 -10.35 10.88 -13.04
CA ASP A 113 -9.19 11.78 -13.01
C ASP A 113 -8.05 11.20 -12.14
N ARG A 114 -8.30 11.02 -10.84
CA ARG A 114 -7.31 10.46 -9.91
C ARG A 114 -7.76 9.10 -9.37
N LYS A 115 -8.85 8.57 -9.88
CA LYS A 115 -9.45 7.34 -9.41
C LYS A 115 -8.94 6.16 -10.21
N TRP A 116 -8.44 5.16 -9.49
CA TRP A 116 -7.97 3.88 -10.04
C TRP A 116 -8.62 2.73 -9.27
N LEU A 117 -8.60 1.57 -9.87
CA LEU A 117 -8.98 0.31 -9.21
C LEU A 117 -7.76 -0.59 -9.16
N LEU A 118 -7.48 -1.12 -7.97
CA LEU A 118 -6.43 -2.11 -7.74
C LEU A 118 -7.07 -3.48 -7.61
N MET A 119 -6.64 -4.42 -8.44
CA MET A 119 -7.24 -5.74 -8.52
C MET A 119 -6.19 -6.83 -8.60
N LYS A 120 -6.43 -7.92 -7.87
CA LYS A 120 -5.66 -9.15 -7.99
C LYS A 120 -6.16 -9.91 -9.21
N ARG A 121 -5.24 -10.41 -10.02
CA ARG A 121 -5.60 -11.30 -11.14
C ARG A 121 -5.69 -12.73 -10.64
N LYS A 122 -6.45 -13.58 -11.36
CA LYS A 122 -6.59 -14.98 -11.00
C LYS A 122 -5.30 -15.72 -11.27
N ASP A 123 -4.65 -16.23 -10.23
CA ASP A 123 -3.48 -17.10 -10.31
C ASP A 123 -3.36 -17.83 -8.97
N ARG A 124 -2.26 -18.59 -8.77
CA ARG A 124 -2.08 -19.37 -7.55
C ARG A 124 -1.94 -18.55 -6.29
N SER A 125 -1.63 -17.26 -6.40
CA SER A 125 -1.53 -16.37 -5.24
C SER A 125 -2.86 -15.72 -4.87
N ALA A 126 -3.92 -15.93 -5.65
CA ALA A 126 -5.25 -15.44 -5.33
C ALA A 126 -5.87 -16.26 -4.21
N ALA A 127 -6.62 -15.61 -3.34
CA ALA A 127 -7.30 -16.28 -2.23
C ALA A 127 -8.50 -15.46 -1.74
N GLU A 128 -9.49 -16.13 -1.20
CA GLU A 128 -10.65 -15.48 -0.56
C GLU A 128 -10.34 -15.26 0.92
N VAL A 129 -9.38 -14.37 1.20
CA VAL A 129 -8.96 -14.04 2.56
C VAL A 129 -8.78 -12.54 2.68
N ASP A 130 -9.17 -11.99 3.82
CA ASP A 130 -8.86 -10.61 4.17
C ASP A 130 -7.41 -10.55 4.65
N ILE A 131 -6.50 -10.29 3.71
CA ILE A 131 -5.07 -10.33 3.99
C ILE A 131 -4.64 -9.25 4.99
N ALA A 132 -5.32 -8.10 5.00
CA ALA A 132 -5.00 -7.03 5.94
C ALA A 132 -5.23 -7.46 7.38
N THR A 133 -6.32 -8.18 7.64
CA THR A 133 -6.64 -8.73 8.96
C THR A 133 -5.82 -9.97 9.28
N ALA A 134 -5.60 -10.84 8.30
CA ALA A 134 -4.85 -12.08 8.49
C ALA A 134 -3.36 -11.83 8.74
N LYS A 135 -2.81 -10.79 8.13
CA LYS A 135 -1.37 -10.44 8.25
C LYS A 135 -1.21 -8.96 8.57
N PRO A 136 -1.53 -8.54 9.80
CA PRO A 136 -1.63 -7.11 10.13
C PRO A 136 -0.32 -6.44 10.52
N ARG A 137 0.77 -7.19 10.67
CA ARG A 137 2.00 -6.68 11.29
C ARG A 137 3.00 -6.14 10.27
N SER A 138 3.85 -5.22 10.75
CA SER A 138 4.99 -4.73 9.98
C SER A 138 5.85 -5.87 9.47
N VAL A 139 6.28 -5.80 8.22
CA VAL A 139 7.24 -6.77 7.66
C VAL A 139 8.68 -6.44 8.06
N LEU A 140 8.92 -5.23 8.58
CA LEU A 140 10.26 -4.83 9.05
C LEU A 140 10.47 -5.14 10.53
N THR A 141 9.46 -4.87 11.38
CA THR A 141 9.62 -4.93 12.83
C THR A 141 8.65 -5.86 13.52
N ARG A 142 7.68 -6.40 12.81
CA ARG A 142 6.61 -7.27 13.30
C ARG A 142 5.68 -6.61 14.32
N ARG A 143 5.75 -5.27 14.44
CA ARG A 143 4.88 -4.52 15.35
C ARG A 143 3.51 -4.31 14.71
N LEU A 144 2.48 -4.18 15.54
CA LEU A 144 1.20 -3.59 15.16
C LEU A 144 1.33 -2.05 15.20
N LEU A 145 0.33 -1.34 14.66
CA LEU A 145 0.34 0.12 14.68
C LEU A 145 0.47 0.68 16.09
N ALA A 146 -0.25 0.10 17.05
CA ALA A 146 -0.16 0.54 18.46
C ALA A 146 1.26 0.39 19.01
N GLY A 147 1.96 -0.67 18.65
CA GLY A 147 3.36 -0.88 19.07
C GLY A 147 4.29 0.16 18.48
N ILE A 148 4.11 0.51 17.23
CA ILE A 148 4.92 1.55 16.57
C ILE A 148 4.67 2.90 17.24
N ALA A 149 3.40 3.25 17.46
CA ALA A 149 3.05 4.50 18.14
C ALA A 149 3.66 4.59 19.53
N ARG A 150 3.58 3.50 20.30
CA ARG A 150 4.13 3.45 21.65
C ARG A 150 5.64 3.68 21.64
N ASP A 151 6.36 3.01 20.74
CA ASP A 151 7.81 3.05 20.69
C ASP A 151 8.36 4.36 20.11
N GLU A 152 7.59 4.99 19.21
CA GLU A 152 8.01 6.18 18.48
C GLU A 152 7.35 7.46 18.97
N GLY A 153 6.61 7.42 20.06
CA GLY A 153 6.04 8.63 20.69
C GLY A 153 4.75 9.14 20.07
N GLY A 154 3.98 8.27 19.42
CA GLY A 154 2.71 8.63 18.80
C GLY A 154 1.50 8.42 19.69
N ASP A 155 0.31 8.63 19.11
CA ASP A 155 -0.97 8.41 19.77
C ASP A 155 -1.34 6.92 19.70
N VAL A 156 -1.08 6.22 20.80
CA VAL A 156 -1.28 4.76 20.90
C VAL A 156 -2.75 4.38 20.74
N VAL A 157 -3.65 5.15 21.35
CA VAL A 157 -5.09 4.87 21.30
C VAL A 157 -5.62 4.99 19.87
N LYS A 158 -5.23 6.07 19.18
CA LYS A 158 -5.60 6.28 17.77
C LYS A 158 -5.00 5.19 16.89
N ALA A 159 -3.73 4.86 17.07
CA ALA A 159 -3.05 3.84 16.27
C ALA A 159 -3.71 2.47 16.45
N ALA A 160 -4.08 2.12 17.67
CA ALA A 160 -4.73 0.83 17.97
C ALA A 160 -6.05 0.64 17.22
N THR A 161 -6.74 1.71 16.85
CA THR A 161 -7.99 1.60 16.07
C THR A 161 -7.74 1.08 14.66
N GLY A 162 -6.52 1.13 14.16
CA GLY A 162 -6.13 0.56 12.87
C GLY A 162 -5.68 -0.89 12.96
N ASP A 163 -5.51 -1.42 14.14
CA ASP A 163 -5.12 -2.82 14.34
C ASP A 163 -6.38 -3.70 14.43
N PRO A 164 -6.30 -4.98 14.03
CA PRO A 164 -7.40 -5.91 14.25
C PRO A 164 -7.69 -6.09 15.74
N SER A 165 -8.94 -6.24 16.06
CA SER A 165 -9.40 -6.50 17.43
C SER A 165 -9.12 -7.95 17.86
#